data_46253576bf1603655163f08aa9edcb03
#
_entry.id   46253576bf1603655163f08aa9edcb03
#
_cell.length_a   1.000
_cell.length_b   1.000
_cell.length_c   1.000
_cell.angle_alpha   90.00
_cell.angle_beta   90.00
_cell.angle_gamma   90.00
#
_symmetry.space_group_name_H-M   'P 1'
#
loop_
_entity.id
_entity.type
_entity.pdbx_description
1 polymer ?
#
loop_
_entity_poly.entity_id
_entity_poly.type
_entity_poly.pdbx_seq_one_letter_code
_entity_poly.pdbx_strand_id
1 'polypeptide(L)'
;MKKAFKIITLTLVLFLASCGDNPEKSRNFYDKGLDYLYRSQFEESIEYFDQAITYNPENFEAYFHRGCAKYNTFQKESALQDYLKTIELNPDYLQAYFNIGLYYRSINDYDMACYYFKIAEAKGRPNMEDYTKHCR
;
A
#
# COMPACT_ATOMS: atom_id res chain seq x y z
N MET A 1 46.03 -5.25 15.31
CA MET A 1 44.85 -4.64 15.95
C MET A 1 43.87 -3.98 14.99
N LYS A 2 44.27 -3.35 13.87
CA LYS A 2 43.33 -2.68 12.92
C LYS A 2 42.43 -3.61 12.10
N LYS A 3 42.78 -4.89 11.86
CA LYS A 3 41.97 -5.85 11.07
C LYS A 3 40.81 -6.49 11.85
N ALA A 4 40.93 -6.65 13.16
CA ALA A 4 39.88 -7.20 14.02
C ALA A 4 38.69 -6.23 14.18
N PHE A 5 38.94 -4.93 14.19
CA PHE A 5 37.90 -3.91 14.36
C PHE A 5 36.98 -3.77 13.14
N LYS A 6 37.52 -4.01 11.92
CA LYS A 6 36.70 -3.97 10.68
C LYS A 6 35.74 -5.16 10.54
N ILE A 7 36.10 -6.31 11.06
CA ILE A 7 35.26 -7.53 10.98
C ILE A 7 34.08 -7.41 11.96
N ILE A 8 34.31 -6.83 13.16
CA ILE A 8 33.27 -6.66 14.18
C ILE A 8 32.19 -5.65 13.72
N THR A 9 32.59 -4.58 13.04
CA THR A 9 31.64 -3.59 12.52
C THR A 9 30.79 -4.13 11.35
N LEU A 10 31.38 -4.99 10.48
CA LEU A 10 30.66 -5.57 9.37
C LEU A 10 29.66 -6.65 9.81
N THR A 11 30.00 -7.45 10.81
CA THR A 11 29.11 -8.45 11.39
C THR A 11 27.98 -7.82 12.20
N LEU A 12 28.20 -6.68 12.84
CA LEU A 12 27.15 -5.97 13.59
C LEU A 12 26.10 -5.35 12.65
N VAL A 13 26.53 -4.84 11.49
CA VAL A 13 25.60 -4.29 10.46
C VAL A 13 24.73 -5.39 9.85
N LEU A 14 25.28 -6.59 9.64
CA LEU A 14 24.51 -7.74 9.11
C LEU A 14 23.51 -8.31 10.13
N PHE A 15 23.78 -8.16 11.44
CA PHE A 15 22.85 -8.62 12.49
C PHE A 15 21.64 -7.67 12.67
N LEU A 16 21.77 -6.38 12.33
CA LEU A 16 20.68 -5.42 12.44
C LEU A 16 19.70 -5.50 11.25
N ALA A 17 20.11 -6.08 10.11
CA ALA A 17 19.26 -6.27 8.95
C ALA A 17 18.34 -7.51 9.03
N SER A 18 18.55 -8.40 10.03
CA SER A 18 17.79 -9.65 10.16
C SER A 18 16.67 -9.60 11.21
N CYS A 19 16.37 -8.44 11.81
CA CYS A 19 15.53 -8.38 13.00
C CYS A 19 14.08 -7.98 12.75
N GLY A 20 13.59 -7.95 11.49
CA GLY A 20 12.26 -7.44 11.17
C GLY A 20 11.39 -8.34 10.27
N ASP A 21 11.97 -8.97 9.27
CA ASP A 21 11.19 -9.67 8.25
C ASP A 21 10.68 -11.03 8.75
N ASN A 22 9.39 -11.10 9.03
CA ASN A 22 8.70 -12.34 9.33
C ASN A 22 7.43 -12.43 8.46
N PRO A 23 7.54 -13.02 7.26
CA PRO A 23 6.44 -13.10 6.32
C PRO A 23 5.21 -13.84 6.86
N GLU A 24 5.41 -14.86 7.71
CA GLU A 24 4.31 -15.62 8.32
C GLU A 24 3.54 -14.74 9.31
N LYS A 25 4.25 -13.99 10.17
CA LYS A 25 3.59 -13.04 11.06
C LYS A 25 2.89 -11.93 10.30
N SER A 26 3.54 -11.38 9.26
CA SER A 26 2.93 -10.39 8.39
C SER A 26 1.61 -10.91 7.82
N ARG A 27 1.61 -12.13 7.29
CA ARG A 27 0.40 -12.76 6.73
C ARG A 27 -0.69 -12.92 7.78
N ASN A 28 -0.36 -13.37 8.98
CA ASN A 28 -1.34 -13.54 10.06
C ASN A 28 -2.00 -12.20 10.44
N PHE A 29 -1.21 -11.13 10.57
CA PHE A 29 -1.75 -9.79 10.86
C PHE A 29 -2.56 -9.25 9.68
N TYR A 30 -2.12 -9.46 8.44
CA TYR A 30 -2.85 -9.08 7.25
C TYR A 30 -4.24 -9.75 7.18
N ASP A 31 -4.32 -11.05 7.41
CA ASP A 31 -5.58 -11.80 7.39
C ASP A 31 -6.56 -11.30 8.48
N LYS A 32 -6.06 -10.96 9.67
CA LYS A 32 -6.87 -10.30 10.71
C LYS A 32 -7.34 -8.91 10.27
N GLY A 33 -6.46 -8.11 9.68
CA GLY A 33 -6.80 -6.81 9.13
C GLY A 33 -7.95 -6.88 8.12
N LEU A 34 -7.93 -7.89 7.24
CA LEU A 34 -9.02 -8.14 6.30
C LEU A 34 -10.33 -8.49 7.01
N ASP A 35 -10.30 -9.34 8.04
CA ASP A 35 -11.51 -9.68 8.79
C ASP A 35 -12.18 -8.44 9.41
N TYR A 36 -11.38 -7.56 10.03
CA TYR A 36 -11.87 -6.29 10.56
C TYR A 36 -12.37 -5.35 9.46
N LEU A 37 -11.66 -5.25 8.34
CA LEU A 37 -12.06 -4.45 7.18
C LEU A 37 -13.44 -4.86 6.64
N TYR A 38 -13.66 -6.16 6.47
CA TYR A 38 -14.94 -6.71 5.99
C TYR A 38 -16.11 -6.49 6.97
N ARG A 39 -15.82 -6.34 8.25
CA ARG A 39 -16.80 -5.95 9.27
C ARG A 39 -16.98 -4.43 9.37
N SER A 40 -16.34 -3.65 8.51
CA SER A 40 -16.33 -2.18 8.55
C SER A 40 -15.75 -1.60 9.85
N GLN A 41 -14.90 -2.35 10.54
CA GLN A 41 -14.14 -1.93 11.72
C GLN A 41 -12.79 -1.39 11.24
N PHE A 42 -12.84 -0.16 10.69
CA PHE A 42 -11.73 0.39 9.90
C PHE A 42 -10.51 0.74 10.77
N GLU A 43 -10.73 1.29 11.95
CA GLU A 43 -9.66 1.68 12.88
C GLU A 43 -8.85 0.46 13.32
N GLU A 44 -9.52 -0.60 13.75
CA GLU A 44 -8.86 -1.85 14.15
C GLU A 44 -8.17 -2.51 12.95
N SER A 45 -8.77 -2.45 11.79
CA SER A 45 -8.18 -2.97 10.55
C SER A 45 -6.86 -2.26 10.22
N ILE A 46 -6.78 -0.93 10.39
CA ILE A 46 -5.56 -0.14 10.21
C ILE A 46 -4.46 -0.63 11.14
N GLU A 47 -4.75 -0.85 12.43
CA GLU A 47 -3.78 -1.35 13.40
C GLU A 47 -3.19 -2.70 13.01
N TYR A 48 -4.01 -3.62 12.50
CA TYR A 48 -3.55 -4.93 12.04
C TYR A 48 -2.73 -4.84 10.76
N PHE A 49 -3.09 -3.98 9.81
CA PHE A 49 -2.25 -3.75 8.62
C PHE A 49 -0.92 -3.06 8.97
N ASP A 50 -0.88 -2.17 9.97
CA ASP A 50 0.36 -1.60 10.49
C ASP A 50 1.31 -2.68 11.02
N GLN A 51 0.77 -3.67 11.76
CA GLN A 51 1.55 -4.82 12.22
C GLN A 51 2.03 -5.66 11.03
N ALA A 52 1.18 -5.93 10.05
CA ALA A 52 1.57 -6.68 8.86
C ALA A 52 2.74 -6.01 8.12
N ILE A 53 2.69 -4.69 7.94
CA ILE A 53 3.73 -3.88 7.29
C ILE A 53 5.02 -3.86 8.15
N THR A 54 4.90 -3.81 9.47
CA THR A 54 6.04 -3.88 10.38
C THR A 54 6.82 -5.18 10.22
N TYR A 55 6.13 -6.31 10.02
CA TYR A 55 6.76 -7.62 9.82
C TYR A 55 7.14 -7.92 8.38
N ASN A 56 6.58 -7.21 7.40
CA ASN A 56 6.99 -7.26 6.00
C ASN A 56 6.72 -5.91 5.32
N PRO A 57 7.72 -5.02 5.25
CA PRO A 57 7.59 -3.73 4.58
C PRO A 57 7.33 -3.79 3.07
N GLU A 58 7.48 -4.96 2.46
CA GLU A 58 7.20 -5.19 1.03
C GLU A 58 5.80 -5.77 0.78
N ASN A 59 4.97 -5.92 1.80
CA ASN A 59 3.59 -6.40 1.67
C ASN A 59 2.70 -5.32 1.04
N PHE A 60 2.70 -5.23 -0.30
CA PHE A 60 1.92 -4.24 -1.04
C PHE A 60 0.41 -4.36 -0.79
N GLU A 61 -0.10 -5.57 -0.55
CA GLU A 61 -1.51 -5.81 -0.26
C GLU A 61 -1.93 -5.18 1.09
N ALA A 62 -1.04 -5.23 2.08
CA ALA A 62 -1.28 -4.60 3.38
C ALA A 62 -1.35 -3.07 3.26
N TYR A 63 -0.47 -2.45 2.47
CA TYR A 63 -0.57 -1.03 2.15
C TYR A 63 -1.89 -0.70 1.44
N PHE A 64 -2.25 -1.47 0.42
CA PHE A 64 -3.48 -1.23 -0.33
C PHE A 64 -4.72 -1.27 0.58
N HIS A 65 -4.88 -2.31 1.38
CA HIS A 65 -6.04 -2.47 2.24
C HIS A 65 -6.04 -1.50 3.42
N ARG A 66 -4.87 -1.12 3.95
CA ARG A 66 -4.75 -0.02 4.91
C ARG A 66 -5.21 1.30 4.30
N GLY A 67 -4.83 1.58 3.06
CA GLY A 67 -5.32 2.73 2.29
C GLY A 67 -6.83 2.71 2.13
N CYS A 68 -7.43 1.56 1.84
CA CYS A 68 -8.89 1.42 1.79
C CYS A 68 -9.56 1.73 3.13
N ALA A 69 -9.03 1.22 4.24
CA ALA A 69 -9.54 1.50 5.58
C ALA A 69 -9.41 2.99 5.93
N LYS A 70 -8.25 3.60 5.68
CA LYS A 70 -8.01 5.04 5.88
C LYS A 70 -8.94 5.92 5.06
N TYR A 71 -9.23 5.54 3.82
CA TYR A 71 -10.16 6.28 2.98
C TYR A 71 -11.56 6.32 3.58
N ASN A 72 -12.01 5.21 4.18
CA ASN A 72 -13.30 5.11 4.86
C ASN A 72 -13.35 5.85 6.21
N THR A 73 -12.21 6.12 6.83
CA THR A 73 -12.09 6.94 8.05
C THR A 73 -11.76 8.41 7.75
N PHE A 74 -12.00 8.86 6.51
CA PHE A 74 -11.73 10.22 6.03
C PHE A 74 -10.26 10.66 6.07
N GLN A 75 -9.31 9.74 6.23
CA GLN A 75 -7.87 9.98 6.16
C GLN A 75 -7.38 9.90 4.71
N LYS A 76 -7.96 10.69 3.81
CA LYS A 76 -7.81 10.53 2.36
C LYS A 76 -6.37 10.72 1.87
N GLU A 77 -5.65 11.72 2.40
CA GLU A 77 -4.25 11.98 2.02
C GLU A 77 -3.33 10.84 2.46
N SER A 78 -3.56 10.29 3.64
CA SER A 78 -2.81 9.13 4.13
C SER A 78 -3.14 7.85 3.33
N ALA A 79 -4.39 7.70 2.89
CA ALA A 79 -4.80 6.62 1.99
C ALA A 79 -4.08 6.72 0.64
N LEU A 80 -3.95 7.93 0.07
CA LEU A 80 -3.19 8.15 -1.17
C LEU A 80 -1.74 7.68 -1.03
N GLN A 81 -1.07 7.99 0.08
CA GLN A 81 0.31 7.54 0.31
C GLN A 81 0.41 6.00 0.31
N ASP A 82 -0.55 5.31 0.92
CA ASP A 82 -0.60 3.86 0.91
C ASP A 82 -0.84 3.28 -0.49
N TYR A 83 -1.71 3.88 -1.30
CA TYR A 83 -1.92 3.45 -2.69
C TYR A 83 -0.69 3.71 -3.57
N LEU A 84 0.00 4.84 -3.39
CA LEU A 84 1.26 5.12 -4.08
C LEU A 84 2.34 4.11 -3.70
N LYS A 85 2.44 3.75 -2.41
CA LYS A 85 3.36 2.69 -1.96
C LYS A 85 3.01 1.33 -2.56
N THR A 86 1.73 1.04 -2.71
CA THR A 86 1.26 -0.19 -3.38
C THR A 86 1.78 -0.29 -4.80
N ILE A 87 1.65 0.77 -5.62
CA ILE A 87 2.13 0.74 -7.02
C ILE A 87 3.65 0.85 -7.15
N GLU A 88 4.34 1.40 -6.16
CA GLU A 88 5.80 1.33 -6.06
C GLU A 88 6.27 -0.12 -5.89
N LEU A 89 5.64 -0.87 -4.98
CA LEU A 89 5.98 -2.26 -4.69
C LEU A 89 5.46 -3.25 -5.73
N ASN A 90 4.27 -3.00 -6.27
CA ASN A 90 3.65 -3.81 -7.33
C ASN A 90 3.03 -2.91 -8.40
N PRO A 91 3.78 -2.56 -9.47
CA PRO A 91 3.31 -1.69 -10.55
C PRO A 91 2.13 -2.25 -11.36
N ASP A 92 1.79 -3.53 -11.21
CA ASP A 92 0.68 -4.17 -11.94
C ASP A 92 -0.60 -4.29 -11.10
N TYR A 93 -0.63 -3.70 -9.91
CA TYR A 93 -1.80 -3.74 -9.05
C TYR A 93 -2.86 -2.71 -9.47
N LEU A 94 -3.76 -3.13 -10.36
CA LEU A 94 -4.74 -2.26 -11.06
C LEU A 94 -5.65 -1.46 -10.13
N GLN A 95 -6.05 -2.07 -9.01
CA GLN A 95 -6.97 -1.48 -8.04
C GLN A 95 -6.38 -0.22 -7.40
N ALA A 96 -5.06 -0.19 -7.18
CA ALA A 96 -4.41 0.98 -6.60
C ALA A 96 -4.47 2.19 -7.54
N TYR A 97 -4.20 2.01 -8.83
CA TYR A 97 -4.33 3.10 -9.82
C TYR A 97 -5.76 3.66 -9.85
N PHE A 98 -6.75 2.79 -9.83
CA PHE A 98 -8.15 3.21 -9.80
C PHE A 98 -8.48 4.01 -8.53
N ASN A 99 -8.03 3.54 -7.36
CA ASN A 99 -8.29 4.23 -6.10
C ASN A 99 -7.56 5.58 -6.02
N ILE A 100 -6.35 5.70 -6.58
CA ILE A 100 -5.65 6.98 -6.74
C ILE A 100 -6.49 7.92 -7.62
N GLY A 101 -7.02 7.43 -8.74
CA GLY A 101 -7.93 8.21 -9.59
C GLY A 101 -9.19 8.67 -8.85
N LEU A 102 -9.77 7.82 -8.01
CA LEU A 102 -10.92 8.19 -7.16
C LEU A 102 -10.55 9.27 -6.14
N TYR A 103 -9.37 9.19 -5.54
CA TYR A 103 -8.86 10.23 -4.64
C TYR A 103 -8.80 11.58 -5.35
N TYR A 104 -8.11 11.67 -6.50
CA TYR A 104 -7.96 12.93 -7.23
C TYR A 104 -9.32 13.47 -7.71
N ARG A 105 -10.23 12.62 -8.15
CA ARG A 105 -11.60 13.02 -8.45
C ARG A 105 -12.31 13.62 -7.23
N SER A 106 -12.07 13.08 -6.03
CA SER A 106 -12.72 13.55 -4.78
C SER A 106 -12.26 14.95 -4.34
N ILE A 107 -11.11 15.40 -4.84
CA ILE A 107 -10.57 16.75 -4.60
C ILE A 107 -10.73 17.66 -5.83
N ASN A 108 -11.51 17.23 -6.83
CA ASN A 108 -11.78 17.91 -8.10
C ASN A 108 -10.55 18.12 -9.01
N ASP A 109 -9.47 17.36 -8.80
CA ASP A 109 -8.35 17.30 -9.73
C ASP A 109 -8.65 16.26 -10.83
N TYR A 110 -9.44 16.69 -11.81
CA TYR A 110 -9.92 15.82 -12.88
C TYR A 110 -8.81 15.40 -13.83
N ASP A 111 -7.77 16.20 -14.00
CA ASP A 111 -6.63 15.87 -14.88
C ASP A 111 -5.84 14.69 -14.31
N MET A 112 -5.50 14.75 -13.02
CA MET A 112 -4.83 13.65 -12.34
C MET A 112 -5.75 12.43 -12.20
N ALA A 113 -7.04 12.61 -11.95
CA ALA A 113 -8.00 11.51 -11.93
C ALA A 113 -8.01 10.76 -13.27
N CYS A 114 -8.12 11.49 -14.39
CA CYS A 114 -8.08 10.94 -15.73
C CYS A 114 -6.76 10.22 -16.03
N TYR A 115 -5.64 10.79 -15.63
CA TYR A 115 -4.32 10.18 -15.79
C TYR A 115 -4.28 8.78 -15.18
N TYR A 116 -4.69 8.64 -13.92
CA TYR A 116 -4.67 7.36 -13.23
C TYR A 116 -5.74 6.39 -13.72
N PHE A 117 -6.93 6.86 -14.09
CA PHE A 117 -7.97 6.01 -14.68
C PHE A 117 -7.52 5.42 -16.04
N LYS A 118 -6.86 6.21 -16.90
CA LYS A 118 -6.30 5.72 -18.17
C LYS A 118 -5.19 4.69 -17.96
N ILE A 119 -4.37 4.83 -16.92
CA ILE A 119 -3.38 3.80 -16.58
C ILE A 119 -4.08 2.51 -16.15
N ALA A 120 -5.09 2.58 -15.29
CA ALA A 120 -5.84 1.41 -14.86
C ALA A 120 -6.51 0.70 -16.04
N GLU A 121 -7.10 1.46 -16.97
CA GLU A 121 -7.71 0.95 -18.21
C GLU A 121 -6.67 0.28 -19.11
N ALA A 122 -5.55 0.95 -19.38
CA ALA A 122 -4.47 0.43 -20.22
C ALA A 122 -3.83 -0.85 -19.64
N LYS A 123 -3.83 -1.00 -18.32
CA LYS A 123 -3.39 -2.22 -17.64
C LYS A 123 -4.47 -3.32 -17.59
N GLY A 124 -5.64 -3.09 -18.17
CA GLY A 124 -6.69 -4.10 -18.32
C GLY A 124 -7.76 -4.12 -17.21
N ARG A 125 -7.90 -3.04 -16.43
CA ARG A 125 -9.03 -2.94 -15.51
C ARG A 125 -10.34 -2.86 -16.32
N PRO A 126 -11.34 -3.74 -16.06
CA PRO A 126 -12.61 -3.72 -16.79
C PRO A 126 -13.50 -2.55 -16.34
N ASN A 127 -14.49 -2.23 -17.19
CA ASN A 127 -15.57 -1.26 -16.91
C ASN A 127 -15.05 0.15 -16.58
N MET A 128 -14.04 0.62 -17.34
CA MET A 128 -13.45 1.93 -17.14
C MET A 128 -14.11 3.04 -17.98
N GLU A 129 -14.99 2.70 -18.91
CA GLU A 129 -15.60 3.62 -19.89
C GLU A 129 -16.27 4.83 -19.21
N ASP A 130 -16.99 4.61 -18.11
CA ASP A 130 -17.64 5.70 -17.38
C ASP A 130 -16.67 6.65 -16.67
N TYR A 131 -15.46 6.19 -16.41
CA TYR A 131 -14.41 6.98 -15.77
C TYR A 131 -13.52 7.71 -16.79
N THR A 132 -13.36 7.15 -17.99
CA THR A 132 -12.40 7.63 -19.00
C THR A 132 -13.05 8.37 -20.17
N LYS A 133 -14.36 8.20 -20.43
CA LYS A 133 -15.07 8.81 -21.59
C LYS A 133 -14.97 10.33 -21.70
N HIS A 134 -14.74 11.04 -20.61
CA HIS A 134 -14.58 12.50 -20.59
C HIS A 134 -13.12 12.95 -20.41
N CYS A 135 -12.19 11.99 -20.35
CA CYS A 135 -10.76 12.27 -20.24
C CYS A 135 -10.20 12.70 -21.61
N ARG A 136 -9.73 13.93 -21.68
CA ARG A 136 -9.09 14.51 -22.88
C ARG A 136 -7.61 14.19 -22.96
#